data_1d924ab8cf4c8f19ad2ccaab57c91b54
#
_entry.id   1d924ab8cf4c8f19ad2ccaab57c91b54
#
_cell.length_a   1.000
_cell.length_b   1.000
_cell.length_c   1.000
_cell.angle_alpha   90.00
_cell.angle_beta   90.00
_cell.angle_gamma   90.00
#
_symmetry.space_group_name_H-M   'P 1'
#
loop_
_entity.id
_entity.type
_entity.pdbx_description
1 polymer ?
#
loop_
_entity_poly.entity_id
_entity_poly.type
_entity_poly.pdbx_seq_one_letter_code
_entity_poly.pdbx_strand_id
1 'polypeptide(L)'
;MIKFIQLGDIYPEIKVMYYKKSSYEQLLAEYCHHEGAIALLKQFRPYLEMLPSMRRPEASMVTIPLPVIKIRGQKPNSETTSLGGEKTAIQLPCDLAIVLCDPEWQVKMDGEIFIFIHRPEENFSDLLGRWRQTQVLLEQDYEWIMPHGQQHIYSETTDRLYPLFVILPETPQHICRGLQGANLPFVISLIAEQEEEDQAILIPEY
;
A
#
# COMPACT_ATOMS: atom_id res chain seq x y z
N MET A 1 -14.96 -15.31 -13.13
CA MET A 1 -16.06 -15.77 -14.00
C MET A 1 -16.84 -14.56 -14.47
N ILE A 2 -17.01 -14.37 -15.78
CA ILE A 2 -17.75 -13.22 -16.31
C ILE A 2 -19.19 -13.65 -16.46
N LYS A 3 -20.13 -13.06 -15.71
CA LYS A 3 -21.56 -13.25 -15.88
C LYS A 3 -22.12 -12.09 -16.72
N PHE A 4 -22.91 -12.40 -17.73
CA PHE A 4 -23.60 -11.44 -18.56
C PHE A 4 -25.09 -11.43 -18.16
N ILE A 5 -25.65 -10.24 -17.92
CA ILE A 5 -27.08 -10.06 -17.67
C ILE A 5 -27.66 -9.34 -18.89
N GLN A 6 -28.66 -9.95 -19.56
CA GLN A 6 -29.46 -9.29 -20.59
C GLN A 6 -30.58 -8.49 -19.92
N LEU A 7 -30.61 -7.19 -20.13
CA LEU A 7 -31.73 -6.31 -19.81
C LEU A 7 -32.55 -6.13 -21.08
N GLY A 8 -33.72 -6.74 -21.10
CA GLY A 8 -34.82 -6.77 -22.06
C GLY A 8 -34.76 -5.97 -23.40
N ASP A 9 -35.66 -6.27 -24.29
CA ASP A 9 -35.69 -5.99 -25.74
C ASP A 9 -35.70 -4.49 -26.18
N ILE A 10 -35.46 -3.53 -25.30
CA ILE A 10 -35.53 -2.08 -25.64
C ILE A 10 -34.16 -1.41 -25.65
N TYR A 11 -33.13 -2.06 -25.11
CA TYR A 11 -31.76 -1.54 -25.10
C TYR A 11 -30.81 -2.57 -25.71
N PRO A 12 -29.89 -2.15 -26.60
CA PRO A 12 -28.85 -3.06 -27.04
C PRO A 12 -28.14 -3.62 -25.83
N GLU A 13 -28.00 -4.94 -25.79
CA GLU A 13 -27.43 -5.76 -24.72
C GLU A 13 -26.40 -5.00 -23.82
N ILE A 14 -26.82 -4.50 -22.67
CA ILE A 14 -25.89 -3.99 -21.67
C ILE A 14 -25.27 -5.23 -21.02
N LYS A 15 -24.08 -5.61 -21.51
CA LYS A 15 -23.29 -6.67 -20.89
C LYS A 15 -22.67 -6.10 -19.59
N VAL A 16 -23.27 -6.41 -18.46
CA VAL A 16 -22.64 -6.12 -17.17
C VAL A 16 -21.56 -7.18 -16.94
N MET A 17 -20.31 -6.78 -17.10
CA MET A 17 -19.17 -7.64 -16.77
C MET A 17 -18.92 -7.55 -15.26
N TYR A 18 -19.21 -8.63 -14.53
CA TYR A 18 -18.74 -8.75 -13.16
C TYR A 18 -17.27 -9.15 -13.17
N TYR A 19 -16.43 -8.19 -12.85
CA TYR A 19 -14.99 -8.44 -12.67
C TYR A 19 -14.77 -9.00 -11.27
N LYS A 20 -14.33 -10.26 -11.18
CA LYS A 20 -13.87 -10.82 -9.91
C LYS A 20 -12.50 -10.20 -9.62
N LYS A 21 -12.41 -9.39 -8.56
CA LYS A 21 -11.15 -8.80 -8.13
C LYS A 21 -10.11 -9.91 -7.92
N SER A 22 -8.89 -9.66 -8.37
CA SER A 22 -7.77 -10.55 -8.09
C SER A 22 -7.49 -10.59 -6.57
N SER A 23 -6.86 -11.65 -6.10
CA SER A 23 -6.44 -11.77 -4.70
C SER A 23 -5.58 -10.57 -4.25
N TYR A 24 -4.73 -10.08 -5.14
CA TYR A 24 -3.94 -8.85 -4.93
C TYR A 24 -4.84 -7.62 -4.69
N GLU A 25 -5.84 -7.39 -5.56
CA GLU A 25 -6.74 -6.23 -5.43
C GLU A 25 -7.60 -6.30 -4.17
N GLN A 26 -7.98 -7.51 -3.74
CA GLN A 26 -8.73 -7.72 -2.51
C GLN A 26 -7.88 -7.36 -1.29
N LEU A 27 -6.64 -7.85 -1.20
CA LEU A 27 -5.72 -7.52 -0.12
C LEU A 27 -5.35 -6.03 -0.09
N LEU A 28 -5.13 -5.42 -1.26
CA LEU A 28 -4.85 -4.00 -1.34
C LEU A 28 -6.04 -3.19 -0.80
N ALA A 29 -7.27 -3.53 -1.21
CA ALA A 29 -8.47 -2.86 -0.72
C ALA A 29 -8.67 -3.04 0.79
N GLU A 30 -8.40 -4.24 1.34
CA GLU A 30 -8.48 -4.52 2.77
C GLU A 30 -7.46 -3.69 3.56
N TYR A 31 -6.20 -3.70 3.14
CA TYR A 31 -5.12 -3.06 3.90
C TYR A 31 -5.05 -1.54 3.71
N CYS A 32 -5.78 -0.96 2.76
CA CYS A 32 -5.96 0.49 2.66
C CYS A 32 -6.71 1.10 3.84
N HIS A 33 -7.49 0.28 4.58
CA HIS A 33 -8.22 0.72 5.75
C HIS A 33 -7.40 0.51 7.04
N HIS A 34 -7.59 1.37 8.03
CA HIS A 34 -6.87 1.28 9.31
C HIS A 34 -7.02 -0.07 9.99
N GLU A 35 -8.24 -0.62 10.02
CA GLU A 35 -8.51 -1.92 10.63
C GLU A 35 -7.76 -3.05 9.94
N GLY A 36 -7.75 -3.06 8.61
CA GLY A 36 -7.01 -4.03 7.81
C GLY A 36 -5.50 -3.88 8.00
N ALA A 37 -4.98 -2.66 7.99
CA ALA A 37 -3.56 -2.41 8.24
C ALA A 37 -3.14 -2.85 9.65
N ILE A 38 -3.96 -2.62 10.67
CA ILE A 38 -3.71 -3.10 12.03
C ILE A 38 -3.76 -4.63 12.07
N ALA A 39 -4.73 -5.26 11.39
CA ALA A 39 -4.81 -6.71 11.29
C ALA A 39 -3.57 -7.31 10.63
N LEU A 40 -3.04 -6.67 9.59
CA LEU A 40 -1.78 -7.03 8.95
C LEU A 40 -0.60 -6.93 9.93
N LEU A 41 -0.47 -5.81 10.66
CA LEU A 41 0.60 -5.63 11.63
C LEU A 41 0.50 -6.62 12.81
N LYS A 42 -0.71 -7.07 13.18
CA LYS A 42 -0.90 -8.13 14.18
C LYS A 42 -0.31 -9.47 13.76
N GLN A 43 -0.22 -9.75 12.46
CA GLN A 43 0.41 -10.96 11.94
C GLN A 43 1.94 -10.88 12.04
N PHE A 44 2.52 -9.67 12.00
CA PHE A 44 3.94 -9.44 12.23
C PHE A 44 4.14 -8.55 13.46
N ARG A 45 4.02 -9.16 14.62
CA ARG A 45 4.01 -8.51 15.93
C ARG A 45 5.12 -7.47 16.17
N PRO A 46 6.39 -7.66 15.73
CA PRO A 46 7.42 -6.66 15.93
C PRO A 46 7.05 -5.27 15.40
N TYR A 47 6.29 -5.20 14.30
CA TYR A 47 5.86 -3.93 13.73
C TYR A 47 4.66 -3.33 14.46
N LEU A 48 3.78 -4.16 14.98
CA LEU A 48 2.70 -3.70 15.84
C LEU A 48 3.24 -3.02 17.11
N GLU A 49 4.31 -3.57 17.68
CA GLU A 49 4.96 -3.03 18.89
C GLU A 49 5.65 -1.68 18.65
N MET A 50 5.87 -1.29 17.40
CA MET A 50 6.41 0.02 17.04
C MET A 50 5.37 1.15 17.10
N LEU A 51 4.07 0.84 17.15
CA LEU A 51 3.04 1.87 17.25
C LEU A 51 3.22 2.69 18.54
N PRO A 52 3.20 4.03 18.46
CA PRO A 52 3.39 4.92 19.62
C PRO A 52 2.34 4.70 20.70
N SER A 53 1.12 4.34 20.32
CA SER A 53 0.03 4.04 21.24
C SER A 53 -0.80 2.87 20.77
N MET A 54 -0.69 1.75 21.48
CA MET A 54 -1.52 0.56 21.25
C MET A 54 -3.00 0.76 21.63
N ARG A 55 -3.31 1.82 22.38
CA ARG A 55 -4.70 2.14 22.79
C ARG A 55 -5.45 2.94 21.73
N ARG A 56 -4.73 3.60 20.82
CA ARG A 56 -5.27 4.45 19.76
C ARG A 56 -4.52 4.22 18.46
N PRO A 57 -4.50 2.99 17.92
CA PRO A 57 -3.74 2.68 16.70
C PRO A 57 -4.20 3.54 15.52
N GLU A 58 -5.49 3.90 15.43
CA GLU A 58 -6.03 4.73 14.34
C GLU A 58 -5.41 6.13 14.34
N ALA A 59 -5.08 6.67 15.52
CA ALA A 59 -4.43 7.97 15.65
C ALA A 59 -2.90 7.90 15.59
N SER A 60 -2.33 6.69 15.65
CA SER A 60 -0.89 6.46 15.72
C SER A 60 -0.26 6.08 14.37
N MET A 61 -1.06 5.97 13.32
CA MET A 61 -0.56 5.61 12.00
C MET A 61 -1.35 6.28 10.88
N VAL A 62 -0.64 6.56 9.79
CA VAL A 62 -1.22 6.99 8.52
C VAL A 62 -0.98 5.89 7.50
N THR A 63 -2.05 5.40 6.90
CA THR A 63 -2.01 4.42 5.83
C THR A 63 -2.06 5.12 4.48
N ILE A 64 -1.07 4.92 3.64
CA ILE A 64 -0.92 5.57 2.35
C ILE A 64 -0.91 4.50 1.25
N PRO A 65 -2.04 4.22 0.58
CA PRO A 65 -2.09 3.29 -0.53
C PRO A 65 -1.39 3.88 -1.76
N LEU A 66 -0.70 3.04 -2.52
CA LEU A 66 0.03 3.42 -3.74
C LEU A 66 0.83 4.73 -3.53
N PRO A 67 1.74 4.75 -2.57
CA PRO A 67 2.30 5.98 -2.04
C PRO A 67 3.09 6.77 -3.07
N VAL A 68 2.96 8.09 -3.01
CA VAL A 68 3.67 9.04 -3.86
C VAL A 68 4.50 9.98 -2.98
N ILE A 69 5.73 10.24 -3.38
CA ILE A 69 6.63 11.20 -2.75
C ILE A 69 6.99 12.32 -3.73
N LYS A 70 7.39 13.46 -3.20
CA LYS A 70 8.04 14.53 -3.95
C LYS A 70 9.52 14.52 -3.61
N ILE A 71 10.37 14.38 -4.61
CA ILE A 71 11.81 14.49 -4.44
C ILE A 71 12.21 15.95 -4.63
N ARG A 72 12.98 16.49 -3.68
CA ARG A 72 13.60 17.80 -3.82
C ARG A 72 14.79 17.66 -4.77
N GLY A 73 14.66 18.22 -5.97
CA GLY A 73 15.72 18.16 -6.97
C GLY A 73 17.04 18.75 -6.42
N GLN A 74 18.14 18.02 -6.59
CA GLN A 74 19.47 18.59 -6.44
C GLN A 74 19.56 19.78 -7.40
N LYS A 75 19.95 20.95 -6.89
CA LYS A 75 20.21 22.11 -7.75
C LYS A 75 21.23 21.67 -8.81
N PRO A 76 20.94 21.77 -10.11
CA PRO A 76 21.99 21.62 -11.08
C PRO A 76 23.05 22.70 -10.80
N ASN A 77 24.32 22.30 -10.80
CA ASN A 77 25.47 23.20 -10.69
C ASN A 77 25.54 24.10 -11.93
N SER A 78 24.63 25.05 -12.08
CA SER A 78 24.71 26.10 -13.08
C SER A 78 24.07 27.37 -12.52
N GLU A 79 24.84 28.44 -12.56
CA GLU A 79 24.54 29.80 -12.13
C GLU A 79 23.39 30.44 -12.94
N THR A 80 22.23 29.81 -12.99
CA THR A 80 21.02 30.45 -13.53
C THR A 80 19.95 30.44 -12.46
N THR A 81 19.71 31.63 -11.96
CA THR A 81 18.65 32.07 -11.08
C THR A 81 17.28 31.67 -11.61
N SER A 82 16.79 30.46 -11.27
CA SER A 82 15.36 30.15 -11.31
C SER A 82 14.93 29.75 -9.91
N LEU A 83 14.24 30.67 -9.25
CA LEU A 83 13.48 30.44 -8.02
C LEU A 83 12.40 29.39 -8.31
N GLY A 84 12.62 28.14 -7.90
CA GLY A 84 11.64 27.07 -7.99
C GLY A 84 12.25 25.79 -8.57
N GLY A 85 13.02 25.04 -7.76
CA GLY A 85 13.35 23.65 -8.13
C GLY A 85 12.05 22.87 -8.34
N GLU A 86 11.84 22.35 -9.54
CA GLU A 86 10.66 21.59 -9.91
C GLU A 86 10.65 20.30 -9.05
N LYS A 87 9.70 20.19 -8.11
CA LYS A 87 9.54 19.00 -7.29
C LYS A 87 8.88 17.92 -8.14
N THR A 88 9.60 16.85 -8.42
CA THR A 88 9.06 15.73 -9.20
C THR A 88 8.31 14.80 -8.28
N ALA A 89 7.03 14.54 -8.58
CA ALA A 89 6.23 13.53 -7.89
C ALA A 89 6.55 12.15 -8.46
N ILE A 90 6.89 11.20 -7.59
CA ILE A 90 7.26 9.83 -7.95
C ILE A 90 6.44 8.86 -7.12
N GLN A 91 5.77 7.91 -7.77
CA GLN A 91 5.11 6.81 -7.10
C GLN A 91 6.16 5.78 -6.66
N LEU A 92 6.08 5.39 -5.38
CA LEU A 92 6.94 4.33 -4.84
C LEU A 92 6.49 2.96 -5.36
N PRO A 93 7.43 2.02 -5.55
CA PRO A 93 7.11 0.66 -6.03
C PRO A 93 6.39 -0.23 -5.00
N CYS A 94 6.21 0.22 -3.76
CA CYS A 94 5.43 -0.50 -2.75
C CYS A 94 3.93 -0.32 -2.96
N ASP A 95 3.12 -1.21 -2.40
CA ASP A 95 1.67 -1.18 -2.54
C ASP A 95 1.01 -0.29 -1.49
N LEU A 96 1.64 -0.22 -0.31
CA LEU A 96 1.15 0.55 0.82
C LEU A 96 2.34 1.05 1.64
N ALA A 97 2.24 2.25 2.18
CA ALA A 97 3.13 2.73 3.24
C ALA A 97 2.33 3.01 4.52
N ILE A 98 2.92 2.69 5.65
CA ILE A 98 2.39 3.02 6.97
C ILE A 98 3.40 3.95 7.62
N VAL A 99 3.00 5.20 7.82
CA VAL A 99 3.79 6.21 8.53
C VAL A 99 3.32 6.23 9.97
N LEU A 100 4.24 6.00 10.91
CA LEU A 100 3.93 6.06 12.33
C LEU A 100 3.93 7.53 12.78
N CYS A 101 2.96 7.89 13.60
CA CYS A 101 2.83 9.25 14.13
C CYS A 101 2.45 9.24 15.61
N ASP A 102 2.86 10.28 16.31
CA ASP A 102 2.42 10.52 17.69
C ASP A 102 0.96 10.98 17.68
N PRO A 103 0.06 10.29 18.41
CA PRO A 103 -1.37 10.62 18.40
C PRO A 103 -1.71 11.95 19.10
N GLU A 104 -0.83 12.47 19.97
CA GLU A 104 -1.06 13.71 20.69
C GLU A 104 -0.52 14.92 19.92
N TRP A 105 0.67 14.78 19.35
CA TRP A 105 1.38 15.87 18.67
C TRP A 105 1.18 15.89 17.17
N GLN A 106 0.60 14.82 16.61
CA GLN A 106 0.43 14.64 15.16
C GLN A 106 1.73 14.82 14.37
N VAL A 107 2.83 14.44 14.99
CA VAL A 107 4.17 14.45 14.41
C VAL A 107 4.54 13.04 14.00
N LYS A 108 5.15 12.88 12.83
CA LYS A 108 5.69 11.60 12.39
C LYS A 108 6.75 11.09 13.38
N MET A 109 6.63 9.84 13.76
CA MET A 109 7.62 9.13 14.56
C MET A 109 8.70 8.53 13.65
N ASP A 110 9.85 8.21 14.25
CA ASP A 110 10.96 7.54 13.56
C ASP A 110 10.58 6.13 13.13
N GLY A 111 10.03 5.96 11.94
CA GLY A 111 9.75 4.66 11.36
C GLY A 111 8.67 4.71 10.30
N GLU A 112 8.96 4.04 9.20
CA GLU A 112 8.05 3.86 8.07
C GLU A 112 8.03 2.40 7.66
N ILE A 113 6.84 1.83 7.51
CA ILE A 113 6.66 0.44 7.11
C ILE A 113 6.14 0.40 5.68
N PHE A 114 6.84 -0.31 4.80
CA PHE A 114 6.51 -0.44 3.38
C PHE A 114 6.00 -1.85 3.10
N ILE A 115 4.78 -1.95 2.60
CA ILE A 115 4.09 -3.19 2.34
C ILE A 115 4.22 -3.55 0.86
N PHE A 116 4.64 -4.78 0.59
CA PHE A 116 4.80 -5.35 -0.75
C PHE A 116 3.92 -6.60 -0.87
N ILE A 117 2.79 -6.48 -1.53
CA ILE A 117 1.92 -7.62 -1.80
C ILE A 117 2.48 -8.37 -3.02
N HIS A 118 2.74 -9.66 -2.88
CA HIS A 118 3.21 -10.49 -4.00
C HIS A 118 2.15 -10.59 -5.08
N ARG A 119 2.54 -10.36 -6.32
CA ARG A 119 1.69 -10.45 -7.51
C ARG A 119 1.84 -11.82 -8.15
N PRO A 120 0.79 -12.39 -8.76
CA PRO A 120 0.85 -13.75 -9.34
C PRO A 120 1.97 -13.98 -10.35
N GLU A 121 2.26 -12.96 -11.18
CA GLU A 121 3.27 -13.01 -12.24
C GLU A 121 4.67 -12.59 -11.76
N GLU A 122 4.83 -12.21 -10.49
CA GLU A 122 6.04 -11.63 -9.94
C GLU A 122 6.99 -12.74 -9.46
N ASN A 123 8.24 -12.69 -9.86
CA ASN A 123 9.28 -13.57 -9.32
C ASN A 123 9.98 -12.91 -8.10
N PHE A 124 10.81 -13.70 -7.39
CA PHE A 124 11.50 -13.22 -6.19
C PHE A 124 12.41 -12.02 -6.47
N SER A 125 13.09 -12.00 -7.62
CA SER A 125 13.98 -10.89 -7.99
C SER A 125 13.22 -9.59 -8.21
N ASP A 126 12.03 -9.68 -8.83
CA ASP A 126 11.17 -8.53 -9.08
C ASP A 126 10.60 -7.99 -7.77
N LEU A 127 10.11 -8.87 -6.90
CA LEU A 127 9.60 -8.52 -5.58
C LEU A 127 10.69 -7.83 -4.73
N LEU A 128 11.90 -8.38 -4.70
CA LEU A 128 13.04 -7.78 -4.01
C LEU A 128 13.49 -6.48 -4.69
N GLY A 129 13.39 -6.42 -6.02
CA GLY A 129 13.69 -5.23 -6.82
C GLY A 129 12.84 -4.04 -6.42
N ARG A 130 11.55 -4.25 -6.18
CA ARG A 130 10.61 -3.22 -5.70
C ARG A 130 11.07 -2.63 -4.37
N TRP A 131 11.48 -3.46 -3.42
CA TRP A 131 12.02 -3.00 -2.15
C TRP A 131 13.31 -2.19 -2.32
N ARG A 132 14.27 -2.70 -3.07
CA ARG A 132 15.54 -2.00 -3.33
C ARG A 132 15.32 -0.65 -4.02
N GLN A 133 14.42 -0.60 -5.00
CA GLN A 133 14.08 0.65 -5.67
C GLN A 133 13.41 1.64 -4.71
N THR A 134 12.55 1.17 -3.81
CA THR A 134 11.95 2.00 -2.75
C THR A 134 13.04 2.60 -1.88
N GLN A 135 14.02 1.80 -1.41
CA GLN A 135 15.14 2.29 -0.61
C GLN A 135 15.93 3.39 -1.34
N VAL A 136 16.31 3.15 -2.60
CA VAL A 136 17.07 4.12 -3.41
C VAL A 136 16.32 5.44 -3.59
N LEU A 137 15.00 5.39 -3.77
CA LEU A 137 14.20 6.61 -3.89
C LEU A 137 14.12 7.38 -2.56
N LEU A 138 14.06 6.67 -1.43
CA LEU A 138 13.99 7.26 -0.10
C LEU A 138 15.35 7.68 0.49
N GLU A 139 16.48 7.31 -0.15
CA GLU A 139 17.80 7.89 0.17
C GLU A 139 17.92 9.35 -0.27
N GLN A 140 17.00 9.81 -1.13
CA GLN A 140 16.95 11.21 -1.56
C GLN A 140 16.16 12.05 -0.55
N ASP A 141 16.37 13.36 -0.54
CA ASP A 141 15.51 14.27 0.25
C ASP A 141 14.10 14.29 -0.34
N TYR A 142 13.17 13.67 0.36
CA TYR A 142 11.77 13.49 -0.10
C TYR A 142 10.76 14.13 0.87
N GLU A 143 9.58 14.36 0.34
CA GLU A 143 8.41 14.82 1.07
C GLU A 143 7.21 13.93 0.72
N TRP A 144 6.50 13.43 1.72
CA TRP A 144 5.29 12.64 1.50
C TRP A 144 4.17 13.46 0.87
N ILE A 145 3.46 12.88 -0.08
CA ILE A 145 2.14 13.36 -0.48
C ILE A 145 1.12 12.66 0.41
N MET A 146 0.75 13.31 1.51
CA MET A 146 -0.19 12.75 2.48
C MET A 146 -1.61 12.66 1.92
N PRO A 147 -2.42 11.66 2.34
CA PRO A 147 -3.83 11.57 2.01
C PRO A 147 -4.61 12.82 2.46
N HIS A 148 -5.77 13.02 1.83
CA HIS A 148 -6.65 14.13 2.18
C HIS A 148 -7.07 14.05 3.67
N GLY A 149 -6.99 15.19 4.37
CA GLY A 149 -7.27 15.27 5.81
C GLY A 149 -6.09 14.99 6.73
N GLN A 150 -4.98 14.42 6.22
CA GLN A 150 -3.77 14.12 7.00
C GLN A 150 -2.55 14.99 6.59
N GLN A 151 -2.78 15.99 5.77
CA GLN A 151 -1.75 16.91 5.25
C GLN A 151 -1.10 17.77 6.35
N HIS A 152 -1.73 17.86 7.52
CA HIS A 152 -1.21 18.61 8.68
C HIS A 152 -0.15 17.83 9.46
N ILE A 153 0.03 16.52 9.18
CA ILE A 153 1.05 15.72 9.85
C ILE A 153 2.41 16.12 9.28
N TYR A 154 3.24 16.67 10.14
CA TYR A 154 4.58 17.06 9.76
C TYR A 154 5.43 15.82 9.49
N SER A 155 6.00 15.75 8.30
CA SER A 155 6.80 14.62 7.85
C SER A 155 8.26 15.05 7.68
N GLU A 156 9.09 14.63 8.60
CA GLU A 156 10.55 14.63 8.42
C GLU A 156 11.01 13.33 7.76
N THR A 157 12.12 13.37 7.05
CA THR A 157 12.73 12.15 6.52
C THR A 157 13.22 11.27 7.67
N THR A 158 13.11 9.95 7.51
CA THR A 158 13.59 8.98 8.50
C THR A 158 14.53 7.98 7.85
N ASP A 159 15.55 7.55 8.59
CA ASP A 159 16.46 6.48 8.16
C ASP A 159 15.94 5.08 8.53
N ARG A 160 14.80 5.00 9.23
CA ARG A 160 14.23 3.73 9.71
C ARG A 160 13.14 3.24 8.78
N LEU A 161 13.54 2.52 7.74
CA LEU A 161 12.68 1.97 6.72
C LEU A 161 12.50 0.47 6.94
N TYR A 162 11.26 0.01 7.05
CA TYR A 162 10.92 -1.37 7.38
C TYR A 162 10.08 -2.01 6.27
N PRO A 163 10.57 -3.03 5.55
CA PRO A 163 9.75 -3.76 4.59
C PRO A 163 8.86 -4.77 5.29
N LEU A 164 7.68 -5.04 4.75
CA LEU A 164 6.85 -6.19 5.08
C LEU A 164 6.29 -6.78 3.80
N PHE A 165 6.59 -8.04 3.54
CA PHE A 165 6.10 -8.75 2.37
C PHE A 165 4.83 -9.51 2.72
N VAL A 166 3.82 -9.38 1.90
CA VAL A 166 2.55 -10.11 2.03
C VAL A 166 2.48 -11.11 0.89
N ILE A 167 2.39 -12.38 1.23
CA ILE A 167 2.27 -13.48 0.28
C ILE A 167 0.96 -14.22 0.51
N LEU A 168 0.48 -14.88 -0.54
CA LEU A 168 -0.73 -15.70 -0.51
C LEU A 168 -0.36 -17.18 -0.30
N PRO A 169 -1.28 -18.01 0.18
CA PRO A 169 -1.02 -19.44 0.36
C PRO A 169 -0.59 -20.15 -0.92
N GLU A 170 -1.10 -19.70 -2.06
CA GLU A 170 -0.76 -20.21 -3.40
C GLU A 170 0.57 -19.66 -3.94
N THR A 171 1.21 -18.73 -3.24
CA THR A 171 2.51 -18.19 -3.66
C THR A 171 3.56 -19.30 -3.77
N PRO A 172 4.31 -19.38 -4.88
CA PRO A 172 5.31 -20.41 -5.08
C PRO A 172 6.32 -20.50 -3.93
N GLN A 173 6.60 -21.72 -3.46
CA GLN A 173 7.47 -21.94 -2.29
C GLN A 173 8.88 -21.34 -2.41
N HIS A 174 9.40 -21.17 -3.65
CA HIS A 174 10.71 -20.56 -3.83
C HIS A 174 10.73 -19.08 -3.44
N ILE A 175 9.60 -18.35 -3.53
CA ILE A 175 9.45 -16.97 -3.06
C ILE A 175 9.59 -16.95 -1.52
N CYS A 176 8.84 -17.81 -0.83
CA CYS A 176 8.94 -17.93 0.64
C CYS A 176 10.36 -18.23 1.10
N ARG A 177 11.03 -19.19 0.44
CA ARG A 177 12.42 -19.55 0.73
C ARG A 177 13.39 -18.40 0.44
N GLY A 178 13.12 -17.63 -0.62
CA GLY A 178 13.90 -16.45 -0.96
C GLY A 178 13.81 -15.37 0.11
N LEU A 179 12.60 -15.07 0.59
CA LEU A 179 12.36 -14.11 1.68
C LEU A 179 13.03 -14.57 2.98
N GLN A 180 12.88 -15.85 3.35
CA GLN A 180 13.55 -16.45 4.52
C GLN A 180 15.07 -16.38 4.41
N GLY A 181 15.62 -16.77 3.26
CA GLY A 181 17.07 -16.74 3.01
C GLY A 181 17.66 -15.34 3.02
N ALA A 182 16.88 -14.34 2.64
CA ALA A 182 17.26 -12.93 2.71
C ALA A 182 16.98 -12.28 4.08
N ASN A 183 16.45 -13.05 5.05
CA ASN A 183 16.03 -12.56 6.36
C ASN A 183 15.06 -11.37 6.27
N LEU A 184 14.12 -11.42 5.32
CA LEU A 184 13.12 -10.39 5.11
C LEU A 184 11.80 -10.80 5.79
N PRO A 185 11.14 -9.88 6.50
CA PRO A 185 9.88 -10.15 7.18
C PRO A 185 8.75 -10.36 6.19
N PHE A 186 7.98 -11.43 6.37
CA PHE A 186 6.80 -11.67 5.56
C PHE A 186 5.67 -12.30 6.37
N VAL A 187 4.45 -12.16 5.87
CA VAL A 187 3.24 -12.79 6.38
C VAL A 187 2.52 -13.52 5.25
N ILE A 188 1.78 -14.58 5.61
CA ILE A 188 0.91 -15.29 4.69
C ILE A 188 -0.51 -14.83 4.99
N SER A 189 -1.12 -14.09 4.08
CA SER A 189 -2.50 -13.61 4.23
C SER A 189 -3.49 -14.55 3.62
N LEU A 190 -4.46 -14.95 4.42
CA LEU A 190 -5.64 -15.66 3.96
C LEU A 190 -6.67 -14.60 3.52
N ILE A 191 -7.08 -14.68 2.27
CA ILE A 191 -8.26 -13.95 1.82
C ILE A 191 -9.44 -14.69 2.41
N ALA A 192 -10.22 -14.05 3.27
CA ALA A 192 -11.51 -14.59 3.64
C ALA A 192 -12.31 -14.80 2.33
N GLU A 193 -12.70 -16.03 2.03
CA GLU A 193 -13.68 -16.27 0.98
C GLU A 193 -14.92 -15.47 1.39
N GLN A 194 -15.10 -14.30 0.78
CA GLN A 194 -16.37 -13.60 0.88
C GLN A 194 -17.37 -14.56 0.21
N GLU A 195 -18.23 -15.16 1.02
CA GLU A 195 -19.45 -15.78 0.51
C GLU A 195 -20.04 -14.75 -0.45
N GLU A 196 -20.25 -15.15 -1.70
CA GLU A 196 -20.82 -14.31 -2.73
C GLU A 196 -22.22 -13.89 -2.25
N GLU A 197 -22.34 -12.86 -1.41
CA GLU A 197 -23.57 -12.12 -1.32
C GLU A 197 -23.74 -11.46 -2.69
N ASP A 198 -24.50 -12.18 -3.55
CA ASP A 198 -25.09 -11.64 -4.76
C ASP A 198 -25.87 -10.38 -4.36
N GLN A 199 -25.20 -9.24 -4.35
CA GLN A 199 -25.86 -7.96 -4.32
C GLN A 199 -26.62 -7.85 -5.65
N ALA A 200 -27.77 -8.49 -5.68
CA ALA A 200 -28.79 -8.23 -6.68
C ALA A 200 -29.21 -6.76 -6.50
N ILE A 201 -28.68 -5.90 -7.34
CA ILE A 201 -29.18 -4.54 -7.47
C ILE A 201 -30.61 -4.68 -8.00
N LEU A 202 -31.57 -4.63 -7.10
CA LEU A 202 -32.99 -4.47 -7.46
C LEU A 202 -33.13 -3.09 -8.10
N ILE A 203 -33.22 -3.08 -9.43
CA ILE A 203 -33.62 -1.88 -10.17
C ILE A 203 -35.12 -1.74 -9.94
N PRO A 204 -35.62 -0.62 -9.37
CA PRO A 204 -37.05 -0.43 -9.20
C PRO A 204 -37.72 -0.40 -10.57
N GLU A 205 -38.72 -1.28 -10.77
CA GLU A 205 -39.65 -1.17 -11.88
C GLU A 205 -40.46 0.13 -11.71
N TYR A 206 -40.38 1.01 -12.69
CA TYR A 206 -41.27 2.15 -12.88
C TYR A 206 -42.30 1.79 -13.96
#